data_5a493e5ee4ed4dc9147386fa4daa69a0
#
_entry.id   5a493e5ee4ed4dc9147386fa4daa69a0
#
_cell.length_a   1.000
_cell.length_b   1.000
_cell.length_c   1.000
_cell.angle_alpha   90.00
_cell.angle_beta   90.00
_cell.angle_gamma   90.00
#
_symmetry.space_group_name_H-M   'P 1'
#
loop_
_entity.id
_entity.type
_entity.pdbx_description
1 polymer ?
#
loop_
_entity_poly.entity_id
_entity_poly.type
_entity_poly.pdbx_seq_one_letter_code
_entity_poly.pdbx_strand_id
1 'polypeptide(L)'
;MSRLTKSENYGYRDINNIIDTLCGKYACLEKFEAGKSVAGRSINAVRLSYGQTYTLFAAAFHGSEHITGNICLMFLEELAEAYENGGSLEGINIRRALEGRGVIFVPRVNPDGCEIALFGASAAGSRAGEITKQCGGDFSHWNSNLRGIDINHNFDADFAGLKKREAEEGIFTAGKGRFGGSRPESEPETVALVSLCKKENIHHVCAMHTQGEVIYWGYKEHCVSRNKQMAKILAATSGYALNTPVGASFGGGFKDWFVSYFDRPGFTVEFGRGRNPLDTAKALEIYLKAREMLTVCAIL
;
A
#
# COMPACT_ATOMS: atom_id res chain seq x y z
N MET A 1 -3.72 -1.38 -23.02
CA MET A 1 -3.77 -0.18 -22.14
C MET A 1 -5.05 -0.24 -21.32
N SER A 2 -4.93 -0.17 -20.01
CA SER A 2 -6.09 -0.16 -19.12
C SER A 2 -7.02 0.99 -19.48
N ARG A 3 -8.32 0.69 -19.68
CA ARG A 3 -9.36 1.70 -19.95
C ARG A 3 -9.77 2.47 -18.68
N LEU A 4 -9.34 1.99 -17.51
CA LEU A 4 -9.66 2.57 -16.21
C LEU A 4 -8.68 3.66 -15.78
N THR A 5 -7.56 3.77 -16.47
CA THR A 5 -6.49 4.70 -16.15
C THR A 5 -6.74 6.05 -16.80
N LYS A 6 -7.70 6.77 -16.30
CA LYS A 6 -7.75 8.20 -16.52
C LYS A 6 -6.93 8.88 -15.44
N SER A 7 -6.32 10.00 -15.79
CA SER A 7 -5.55 10.88 -14.90
C SER A 7 -6.48 11.59 -13.92
N GLU A 8 -7.22 10.85 -13.11
CA GLU A 8 -8.28 11.36 -12.24
C GLU A 8 -7.98 11.08 -10.77
N ASN A 9 -8.46 11.94 -9.92
CA ASN A 9 -8.46 11.74 -8.48
C ASN A 9 -9.63 10.82 -8.12
N TYR A 10 -9.36 9.54 -7.91
CA TYR A 10 -10.38 8.58 -7.53
C TYR A 10 -10.70 8.67 -6.05
N GLY A 11 -11.94 9.00 -5.69
CA GLY A 11 -12.48 8.87 -4.35
C GLY A 11 -12.78 7.41 -3.99
N TYR A 12 -13.29 7.21 -2.76
CA TYR A 12 -13.62 5.88 -2.25
C TYR A 12 -14.62 5.13 -3.14
N ARG A 13 -15.64 5.83 -3.63
CA ARG A 13 -16.66 5.23 -4.52
C ARG A 13 -16.07 4.81 -5.85
N ASP A 14 -15.20 5.64 -6.42
CA ASP A 14 -14.59 5.36 -7.72
C ASP A 14 -13.71 4.11 -7.67
N ILE A 15 -12.87 3.99 -6.63
CA ILE A 15 -12.03 2.80 -6.40
C ILE A 15 -12.89 1.54 -6.29
N ASN A 16 -14.01 1.59 -5.56
CA ASN A 16 -14.88 0.43 -5.42
C ASN A 16 -15.60 0.07 -6.73
N ASN A 17 -16.07 1.06 -7.48
CA ASN A 17 -16.68 0.84 -8.78
C ASN A 17 -15.70 0.23 -9.78
N ILE A 18 -14.43 0.65 -9.75
CA ILE A 18 -13.37 0.06 -10.56
C ILE A 18 -13.15 -1.41 -10.15
N ILE A 19 -13.03 -1.70 -8.86
CA ILE A 19 -12.88 -3.07 -8.35
C ILE A 19 -14.07 -3.94 -8.81
N ASP A 20 -15.30 -3.45 -8.64
CA ASP A 20 -16.51 -4.18 -9.04
C ASP A 20 -16.56 -4.44 -10.55
N THR A 21 -16.14 -3.44 -11.35
CA THR A 21 -16.03 -3.57 -12.81
C THR A 21 -15.01 -4.63 -13.20
N LEU A 22 -13.82 -4.62 -12.56
CA LEU A 22 -12.78 -5.61 -12.83
C LEU A 22 -13.21 -7.03 -12.46
N CYS A 23 -13.81 -7.21 -11.26
CA CYS A 23 -14.30 -8.50 -10.83
C CYS A 23 -15.49 -9.02 -11.67
N GLY A 24 -16.28 -8.11 -12.25
CA GLY A 24 -17.32 -8.48 -13.23
C GLY A 24 -16.76 -8.85 -14.60
N LYS A 25 -15.58 -8.33 -14.96
CA LYS A 25 -14.94 -8.55 -16.27
C LYS A 25 -14.06 -9.80 -16.28
N TYR A 26 -13.33 -10.09 -15.20
CA TYR A 26 -12.35 -11.17 -15.13
C TYR A 26 -12.77 -12.22 -14.10
N ALA A 27 -13.06 -13.43 -14.55
CA ALA A 27 -13.50 -14.55 -13.70
C ALA A 27 -12.40 -15.03 -12.73
N CYS A 28 -11.14 -14.72 -13.02
CA CYS A 28 -10.01 -15.04 -12.14
C CYS A 28 -9.91 -14.12 -10.91
N LEU A 29 -10.75 -13.08 -10.80
CA LEU A 29 -10.75 -12.13 -9.69
C LEU A 29 -11.88 -12.39 -8.69
N GLU A 30 -11.57 -12.33 -7.41
CA GLU A 30 -12.52 -12.37 -6.31
C GLU A 30 -12.34 -11.15 -5.39
N LYS A 31 -13.41 -10.35 -5.21
CA LYS A 31 -13.45 -9.27 -4.22
C LYS A 31 -13.86 -9.81 -2.85
N PHE A 32 -13.19 -9.34 -1.80
CA PHE A 32 -13.59 -9.59 -0.42
C PHE A 32 -13.25 -8.40 0.49
N GLU A 33 -13.89 -8.32 1.65
CA GLU A 33 -13.60 -7.27 2.65
C GLU A 33 -12.49 -7.75 3.58
N ALA A 34 -11.37 -7.02 3.64
CA ALA A 34 -10.29 -7.26 4.58
C ALA A 34 -10.60 -6.68 5.98
N GLY A 35 -11.41 -5.65 6.03
CA GLY A 35 -11.85 -4.97 7.26
C GLY A 35 -12.53 -3.65 6.97
N LYS A 36 -12.64 -2.81 8.02
CA LYS A 36 -13.27 -1.49 7.92
C LYS A 36 -12.37 -0.41 8.49
N SER A 37 -12.49 0.80 7.96
CA SER A 37 -11.82 2.00 8.48
C SER A 37 -12.54 2.56 9.71
N VAL A 38 -11.97 3.60 10.32
CA VAL A 38 -12.60 4.33 11.44
C VAL A 38 -13.99 4.85 11.08
N ALA A 39 -14.20 5.34 9.85
CA ALA A 39 -15.52 5.80 9.39
C ALA A 39 -16.45 4.65 8.95
N GLY A 40 -16.03 3.38 9.09
CA GLY A 40 -16.81 2.23 8.68
C GLY A 40 -16.77 1.94 7.17
N ARG A 41 -15.89 2.60 6.41
CA ARG A 41 -15.67 2.29 4.99
C ARG A 41 -14.98 0.95 4.85
N SER A 42 -15.48 0.10 3.95
CA SER A 42 -14.87 -1.21 3.68
C SER A 42 -13.47 -1.05 3.10
N ILE A 43 -12.50 -1.79 3.65
CA ILE A 43 -11.17 -1.96 3.09
C ILE A 43 -11.26 -3.20 2.21
N ASN A 44 -11.47 -2.97 0.91
CA ASN A 44 -11.67 -4.05 -0.05
C ASN A 44 -10.33 -4.60 -0.54
N ALA A 45 -10.26 -5.92 -0.60
CA ALA A 45 -9.19 -6.68 -1.21
C ALA A 45 -9.70 -7.41 -2.46
N VAL A 46 -8.79 -7.66 -3.39
CA VAL A 46 -9.05 -8.46 -4.59
C VAL A 46 -8.01 -9.57 -4.67
N ARG A 47 -8.47 -10.80 -4.76
CA ARG A 47 -7.62 -11.97 -5.02
C ARG A 47 -7.63 -12.27 -6.50
N LEU A 48 -6.44 -12.42 -7.07
CA LEU A 48 -6.23 -12.97 -8.40
C LEU A 48 -5.74 -14.41 -8.24
N SER A 49 -6.50 -15.37 -8.76
CA SER A 49 -6.22 -16.80 -8.67
C SER A 49 -6.21 -17.35 -7.22
N TYR A 50 -6.49 -18.62 -7.09
CA TYR A 50 -6.33 -19.35 -5.83
C TYR A 50 -5.02 -20.12 -5.85
N GLY A 51 -4.21 -19.95 -4.82
CA GLY A 51 -2.93 -20.61 -4.68
C GLY A 51 -2.65 -21.07 -3.25
N GLN A 52 -1.59 -21.83 -3.08
CA GLN A 52 -1.12 -22.25 -1.76
C GLN A 52 -0.44 -21.09 -1.00
N THR A 53 0.09 -20.13 -1.75
CA THR A 53 0.75 -18.93 -1.23
C THR A 53 0.35 -17.70 -2.04
N TYR A 54 0.44 -16.52 -1.41
CA TYR A 54 0.07 -15.26 -2.05
C TYR A 54 1.17 -14.21 -1.93
N THR A 55 1.29 -13.37 -2.97
CA THR A 55 1.97 -12.07 -2.88
C THR A 55 0.92 -11.02 -2.54
N LEU A 56 1.21 -10.14 -1.56
CA LEU A 56 0.30 -9.07 -1.17
C LEU A 56 0.83 -7.71 -1.64
N PHE A 57 0.05 -7.01 -2.45
CA PHE A 57 0.22 -5.60 -2.78
C PHE A 57 -0.76 -4.76 -1.97
N ALA A 58 -0.25 -3.85 -1.14
CA ALA A 58 -1.06 -2.96 -0.32
C ALA A 58 -0.68 -1.51 -0.61
N ALA A 59 -1.67 -0.67 -0.94
CA ALA A 59 -1.46 0.70 -1.40
C ALA A 59 -2.28 1.72 -0.61
N ALA A 60 -1.92 2.99 -0.75
CA ALA A 60 -2.59 4.13 -0.14
C ALA A 60 -2.73 4.01 1.38
N PHE A 61 -1.61 3.77 2.06
CA PHE A 61 -1.47 3.84 3.51
C PHE A 61 -1.63 5.28 3.99
N HIS A 62 -1.04 6.23 3.26
CA HIS A 62 -1.13 7.65 3.53
C HIS A 62 -2.15 8.32 2.60
N GLY A 63 -2.92 9.24 3.16
CA GLY A 63 -3.97 9.92 2.40
C GLY A 63 -3.43 10.69 1.19
N SER A 64 -2.32 11.42 1.35
CA SER A 64 -1.68 12.18 0.27
C SER A 64 -1.06 11.32 -0.83
N GLU A 65 -0.92 10.01 -0.60
CA GLU A 65 -0.34 9.03 -1.52
C GLU A 65 -1.40 8.20 -2.27
N HIS A 66 -2.62 8.74 -2.39
CA HIS A 66 -3.76 8.06 -3.02
C HIS A 66 -3.48 7.57 -4.45
N ILE A 67 -2.53 8.18 -5.18
CA ILE A 67 -2.07 7.77 -6.50
C ILE A 67 -1.56 6.31 -6.52
N THR A 68 -1.04 5.79 -5.40
CA THR A 68 -0.56 4.40 -5.32
C THR A 68 -1.71 3.40 -5.46
N GLY A 69 -2.93 3.77 -5.05
CA GLY A 69 -4.14 3.00 -5.30
C GLY A 69 -4.46 2.89 -6.78
N ASN A 70 -4.24 3.96 -7.54
CA ASN A 70 -4.42 3.95 -9.00
C ASN A 70 -3.40 3.03 -9.66
N ILE A 71 -2.12 3.13 -9.28
CA ILE A 71 -1.03 2.27 -9.78
C ILE A 71 -1.33 0.80 -9.46
N CYS A 72 -1.80 0.52 -8.26
CA CYS A 72 -2.20 -0.83 -7.83
C CYS A 72 -3.32 -1.40 -8.70
N LEU A 73 -4.34 -0.59 -9.02
CA LEU A 73 -5.47 -1.01 -9.89
C LEU A 73 -5.04 -1.18 -11.35
N MET A 74 -4.14 -0.35 -11.87
CA MET A 74 -3.56 -0.52 -13.21
C MET A 74 -2.86 -1.87 -13.33
N PHE A 75 -2.06 -2.21 -12.32
CA PHE A 75 -1.35 -3.47 -12.29
C PHE A 75 -2.30 -4.66 -12.13
N LEU A 76 -3.30 -4.57 -11.25
CA LEU A 76 -4.34 -5.58 -11.09
C LEU A 76 -5.03 -5.89 -12.42
N GLU A 77 -5.44 -4.86 -13.18
CA GLU A 77 -6.13 -5.04 -14.45
C GLU A 77 -5.25 -5.72 -15.50
N GLU A 78 -4.01 -5.25 -15.72
CA GLU A 78 -3.12 -5.88 -16.70
C GLU A 78 -2.72 -7.31 -16.32
N LEU A 79 -2.51 -7.57 -15.02
CA LEU A 79 -2.19 -8.91 -14.53
C LEU A 79 -3.37 -9.86 -14.71
N ALA A 80 -4.60 -9.40 -14.41
CA ALA A 80 -5.82 -10.18 -14.60
C ALA A 80 -6.09 -10.48 -16.08
N GLU A 81 -5.91 -9.48 -16.96
CA GLU A 81 -6.06 -9.65 -18.41
C GLU A 81 -5.07 -10.67 -18.94
N ALA A 82 -3.79 -10.59 -18.55
CA ALA A 82 -2.77 -11.55 -18.97
C ALA A 82 -3.06 -12.95 -18.42
N TYR A 83 -3.51 -13.06 -17.16
CA TYR A 83 -3.87 -14.34 -16.54
C TYR A 83 -5.07 -15.00 -17.23
N GLU A 84 -6.16 -14.26 -17.45
CA GLU A 84 -7.41 -14.77 -18.03
C GLU A 84 -7.20 -15.25 -19.48
N ASN A 85 -6.46 -14.48 -20.28
CA ASN A 85 -6.22 -14.78 -21.68
C ASN A 85 -5.01 -15.69 -21.94
N GLY A 86 -4.31 -16.18 -20.91
CA GLY A 86 -3.08 -16.96 -21.05
C GLY A 86 -1.94 -16.18 -21.70
N GLY A 87 -1.99 -14.84 -21.60
CA GLY A 87 -1.03 -13.93 -22.19
C GLY A 87 0.23 -13.74 -21.34
N SER A 88 1.10 -12.86 -21.84
CA SER A 88 2.34 -12.49 -21.16
C SER A 88 2.33 -11.02 -20.76
N LEU A 89 2.91 -10.72 -19.61
CA LEU A 89 3.22 -9.37 -19.15
C LEU A 89 4.74 -9.29 -18.96
N GLU A 90 5.39 -8.29 -19.56
CA GLU A 90 6.86 -8.17 -19.58
C GLU A 90 7.58 -9.46 -20.05
N GLY A 91 7.00 -10.14 -21.06
CA GLY A 91 7.56 -11.39 -21.60
C GLY A 91 7.31 -12.64 -20.74
N ILE A 92 6.68 -12.50 -19.57
CA ILE A 92 6.41 -13.59 -18.63
C ILE A 92 4.98 -14.08 -18.83
N ASN A 93 4.80 -15.38 -19.13
CA ASN A 93 3.45 -15.99 -19.16
C ASN A 93 2.87 -16.03 -17.74
N ILE A 94 1.88 -15.19 -17.47
CA ILE A 94 1.38 -14.95 -16.11
C ILE A 94 0.66 -16.16 -15.54
N ARG A 95 -0.18 -16.85 -16.33
CA ARG A 95 -0.89 -18.04 -15.84
C ARG A 95 0.06 -19.14 -15.41
N ARG A 96 1.11 -19.38 -16.19
CA ARG A 96 2.13 -20.39 -15.88
C ARG A 96 2.99 -19.96 -14.67
N ALA A 97 3.37 -18.70 -14.59
CA ALA A 97 4.22 -18.18 -13.51
C ALA A 97 3.49 -18.18 -12.15
N LEU A 98 2.15 -18.06 -12.16
CA LEU A 98 1.31 -18.08 -10.96
C LEU A 98 0.70 -19.47 -10.70
N GLU A 99 1.19 -20.55 -11.33
CA GLU A 99 0.71 -21.90 -11.04
C GLU A 99 0.96 -22.26 -9.57
N GLY A 100 -0.10 -22.61 -8.83
CA GLY A 100 -0.04 -22.89 -7.39
C GLY A 100 0.13 -21.66 -6.49
N ARG A 101 0.13 -20.46 -7.05
CA ARG A 101 0.26 -19.17 -6.35
C ARG A 101 -0.87 -18.22 -6.73
N GLY A 102 -1.10 -17.24 -5.87
CA GLY A 102 -2.05 -16.16 -6.15
C GLY A 102 -1.47 -14.81 -5.76
N VAL A 103 -2.21 -13.77 -6.10
CA VAL A 103 -1.88 -12.40 -5.74
C VAL A 103 -3.08 -11.76 -5.05
N ILE A 104 -2.84 -11.06 -3.95
CA ILE A 104 -3.86 -10.28 -3.25
C ILE A 104 -3.51 -8.80 -3.37
N PHE A 105 -4.50 -7.99 -3.71
CA PHE A 105 -4.39 -6.56 -3.83
C PHE A 105 -5.29 -5.87 -2.80
N VAL A 106 -4.74 -4.89 -2.08
CA VAL A 106 -5.50 -3.95 -1.25
C VAL A 106 -5.22 -2.54 -1.78
N PRO A 107 -6.01 -2.05 -2.76
CA PRO A 107 -5.70 -0.79 -3.45
C PRO A 107 -5.83 0.44 -2.56
N ARG A 108 -6.55 0.35 -1.44
CA ARG A 108 -6.73 1.47 -0.52
C ARG A 108 -6.84 1.01 0.93
N VAL A 109 -5.70 1.02 1.62
CA VAL A 109 -5.61 0.62 3.03
C VAL A 109 -6.23 1.68 3.94
N ASN A 110 -6.06 2.96 3.62
CA ASN A 110 -6.54 4.11 4.39
C ASN A 110 -7.62 4.89 3.61
N PRO A 111 -8.84 4.36 3.47
CA PRO A 111 -9.87 5.05 2.70
C PRO A 111 -10.28 6.39 3.31
N ASP A 112 -10.29 6.52 4.64
CA ASP A 112 -10.65 7.77 5.30
C ASP A 112 -9.62 8.86 5.08
N GLY A 113 -8.33 8.54 5.22
CA GLY A 113 -7.24 9.47 4.99
C GLY A 113 -7.20 9.96 3.54
N CYS A 114 -7.42 9.06 2.57
CA CYS A 114 -7.49 9.43 1.16
C CYS A 114 -8.67 10.37 0.86
N GLU A 115 -9.85 10.12 1.43
CA GLU A 115 -11.00 11.01 1.27
C GLU A 115 -10.71 12.41 1.85
N ILE A 116 -10.07 12.47 3.02
CA ILE A 116 -9.68 13.75 3.63
C ILE A 116 -8.66 14.48 2.75
N ALA A 117 -7.64 13.80 2.24
CA ALA A 117 -6.64 14.41 1.37
C ALA A 117 -7.24 14.94 0.05
N LEU A 118 -8.24 14.23 -0.50
CA LEU A 118 -8.88 14.58 -1.77
C LEU A 118 -9.98 15.65 -1.63
N PHE A 119 -10.81 15.56 -0.58
CA PHE A 119 -12.05 16.34 -0.47
C PHE A 119 -12.11 17.22 0.77
N GLY A 120 -11.04 17.23 1.59
CA GLY A 120 -10.90 18.12 2.73
C GLY A 120 -11.89 17.84 3.86
N ALA A 121 -12.29 18.91 4.54
CA ALA A 121 -13.13 18.87 5.73
C ALA A 121 -14.46 18.12 5.53
N SER A 122 -15.05 18.17 4.33
CA SER A 122 -16.32 17.49 4.03
C SER A 122 -16.25 15.98 4.18
N ALA A 123 -15.06 15.39 3.97
CA ALA A 123 -14.81 13.95 4.11
C ALA A 123 -14.58 13.51 5.57
N ALA A 124 -14.29 14.45 6.45
CA ALA A 124 -13.93 14.19 7.85
C ALA A 124 -15.15 14.08 8.81
N GLY A 125 -16.37 14.41 8.33
CA GLY A 125 -17.60 14.32 9.10
C GLY A 125 -17.54 15.15 10.39
N SER A 126 -17.89 14.54 11.54
CA SER A 126 -17.89 15.21 12.84
C SER A 126 -16.48 15.65 13.31
N ARG A 127 -15.42 15.15 12.72
CA ARG A 127 -14.04 15.51 13.08
C ARG A 127 -13.46 16.64 12.20
N ALA A 128 -14.27 17.23 11.31
CA ALA A 128 -13.85 18.28 10.37
C ALA A 128 -13.11 19.44 11.04
N GLY A 129 -13.65 19.97 12.16
CA GLY A 129 -13.03 21.08 12.89
C GLY A 129 -11.68 20.73 13.53
N GLU A 130 -11.53 19.52 14.06
CA GLU A 130 -10.29 19.03 14.65
C GLU A 130 -9.23 18.83 13.56
N ILE A 131 -9.58 18.13 12.48
CA ILE A 131 -8.67 17.85 11.36
C ILE A 131 -8.22 19.13 10.68
N THR A 132 -9.14 20.12 10.51
CA THR A 132 -8.78 21.43 9.97
C THR A 132 -7.71 22.13 10.80
N LYS A 133 -7.80 22.05 12.14
CA LYS A 133 -6.75 22.60 13.02
C LYS A 133 -5.44 21.86 12.89
N GLN A 134 -5.48 20.52 12.80
CA GLN A 134 -4.28 19.68 12.70
C GLN A 134 -3.51 19.88 11.40
N CYS A 135 -4.18 20.17 10.27
CA CYS A 135 -3.54 20.41 8.97
C CYS A 135 -3.40 21.88 8.60
N GLY A 136 -3.88 22.81 9.45
CA GLY A 136 -3.86 24.24 9.15
C GLY A 136 -4.71 24.64 7.93
N GLY A 137 -5.72 23.82 7.59
CA GLY A 137 -6.60 24.01 6.42
C GLY A 137 -6.05 23.47 5.10
N ASP A 138 -4.82 22.99 5.05
CA ASP A 138 -4.27 22.28 3.89
C ASP A 138 -4.38 20.77 4.09
N PHE A 139 -5.43 20.19 3.54
CA PHE A 139 -5.73 18.77 3.62
C PHE A 139 -4.92 17.92 2.65
N SER A 140 -4.34 18.51 1.60
CA SER A 140 -3.64 17.79 0.54
C SER A 140 -2.49 16.92 1.05
N HIS A 141 -1.87 17.34 2.16
CA HIS A 141 -0.78 16.64 2.84
C HIS A 141 -1.23 15.77 4.03
N TRP A 142 -2.52 15.41 4.08
CA TRP A 142 -3.04 14.53 5.14
C TRP A 142 -2.62 13.08 4.90
N ASN A 143 -1.81 12.51 5.79
CA ASN A 143 -1.30 11.14 5.70
C ASN A 143 -2.01 10.16 6.65
N SER A 144 -2.50 10.67 7.77
CA SER A 144 -3.13 9.88 8.81
C SER A 144 -4.50 9.30 8.42
N ASN A 145 -5.04 8.42 9.23
CA ASN A 145 -6.46 8.03 9.16
C ASN A 145 -7.38 9.12 9.73
N LEU A 146 -8.68 8.81 9.89
CA LEU A 146 -9.65 9.77 10.41
C LEU A 146 -9.37 10.20 11.87
N ARG A 147 -8.63 9.41 12.65
CA ARG A 147 -8.24 9.74 14.03
C ARG A 147 -6.97 10.57 14.13
N GLY A 148 -6.33 10.89 13.01
CA GLY A 148 -5.03 11.55 12.99
C GLY A 148 -3.87 10.63 13.37
N ILE A 149 -4.06 9.32 13.21
CA ILE A 149 -3.04 8.31 13.43
C ILE A 149 -2.44 7.90 12.09
N ASP A 150 -1.12 7.92 12.02
CA ASP A 150 -0.38 7.38 10.88
C ASP A 150 -0.38 5.85 10.96
N ILE A 151 -1.15 5.21 10.10
CA ILE A 151 -1.32 3.76 10.15
C ILE A 151 -0.03 3.01 9.81
N ASN A 152 0.88 3.61 9.04
CA ASN A 152 2.19 3.01 8.75
C ASN A 152 3.21 3.24 9.88
N HIS A 153 2.78 3.81 11.01
CA HIS A 153 3.47 3.87 12.30
C HIS A 153 2.74 3.09 13.40
N ASN A 154 1.65 2.39 13.07
CA ASN A 154 0.77 1.75 14.07
C ASN A 154 0.93 0.22 14.16
N PHE A 155 1.83 -0.39 13.37
CA PHE A 155 2.12 -1.83 13.45
C PHE A 155 3.05 -2.15 14.62
N ASP A 156 2.96 -3.38 15.15
CA ASP A 156 3.81 -3.87 16.24
C ASP A 156 5.19 -4.31 15.73
N ALA A 157 5.99 -3.33 15.32
CA ALA A 157 7.37 -3.50 14.88
C ALA A 157 8.27 -2.51 15.62
N ASP A 158 8.82 -2.91 16.76
CA ASP A 158 9.60 -2.03 17.65
C ASP A 158 8.84 -0.75 18.02
N PHE A 159 7.56 -0.89 18.35
CA PHE A 159 6.69 0.25 18.65
C PHE A 159 7.23 1.15 19.76
N ALA A 160 7.82 0.56 20.83
CA ALA A 160 8.44 1.34 21.89
C ALA A 160 9.63 2.19 21.41
N GLY A 161 10.46 1.63 20.49
CA GLY A 161 11.54 2.36 19.84
C GLY A 161 11.02 3.45 18.89
N LEU A 162 9.95 3.18 18.15
CA LEU A 162 9.26 4.18 17.33
C LEU A 162 8.80 5.36 18.19
N LYS A 163 8.15 5.13 19.34
CA LYS A 163 7.68 6.20 20.22
C LYS A 163 8.81 7.08 20.75
N LYS A 164 10.01 6.53 20.99
CA LYS A 164 11.19 7.33 21.34
C LYS A 164 11.60 8.24 20.18
N ARG A 165 11.68 7.69 18.97
CA ARG A 165 12.04 8.47 17.76
C ARG A 165 11.00 9.55 17.43
N GLU A 166 9.71 9.25 17.58
CA GLU A 166 8.64 10.25 17.45
C GLU A 166 8.85 11.40 18.46
N ALA A 167 9.16 11.08 19.71
CA ALA A 167 9.41 12.10 20.76
C ALA A 167 10.65 12.95 20.45
N GLU A 168 11.74 12.34 19.95
CA GLU A 168 12.95 13.05 19.52
C GLU A 168 12.67 14.02 18.36
N GLU A 169 11.67 13.70 17.52
CA GLU A 169 11.21 14.55 16.41
C GLU A 169 10.07 15.51 16.79
N GLY A 170 9.69 15.56 18.09
CA GLY A 170 8.63 16.44 18.58
C GLY A 170 7.21 15.97 18.25
N ILE A 171 7.02 14.68 17.94
CA ILE A 171 5.72 14.10 17.55
C ILE A 171 5.10 13.44 18.81
N PHE A 172 4.12 14.10 19.41
CA PHE A 172 3.50 13.63 20.67
C PHE A 172 2.00 13.35 20.56
N THR A 173 1.34 13.83 19.51
CA THR A 173 -0.11 13.81 19.39
C THR A 173 -0.57 13.47 17.97
N ALA A 174 -1.82 13.03 17.87
CA ALA A 174 -2.52 12.85 16.60
C ALA A 174 -2.44 14.10 15.72
N GLY A 175 -2.27 13.90 14.41
CA GLY A 175 -2.12 15.00 13.47
C GLY A 175 -2.14 14.53 12.02
N LYS A 176 -1.58 15.33 11.13
CA LYS A 176 -1.60 15.04 9.69
C LYS A 176 -0.73 13.84 9.26
N GLY A 177 0.14 13.33 10.13
CA GLY A 177 1.00 12.16 9.88
C GLY A 177 1.99 11.92 10.99
N ARG A 178 2.72 10.82 10.91
CA ARG A 178 3.87 10.41 11.71
C ARG A 178 3.56 9.97 13.15
N PHE A 179 2.38 10.22 13.70
CA PHE A 179 2.00 9.76 15.03
C PHE A 179 1.36 8.37 14.97
N GLY A 180 2.02 7.36 15.51
CA GLY A 180 1.62 5.95 15.47
C GLY A 180 0.56 5.55 16.50
N GLY A 181 -0.01 6.51 17.24
CA GLY A 181 -0.97 6.21 18.30
C GLY A 181 -0.34 5.93 19.66
N SER A 182 -1.16 5.54 20.64
CA SER A 182 -0.72 5.25 22.01
C SER A 182 -0.30 3.79 22.22
N ARG A 183 -0.72 2.88 21.35
CA ARG A 183 -0.35 1.46 21.34
C ARG A 183 -0.33 0.93 19.92
N PRO A 184 0.43 -0.14 19.65
CA PRO A 184 0.40 -0.77 18.34
C PRO A 184 -0.96 -1.39 18.07
N GLU A 185 -1.30 -1.53 16.79
CA GLU A 185 -2.55 -2.14 16.31
C GLU A 185 -3.80 -1.52 16.96
N SER A 186 -3.75 -0.20 17.24
CA SER A 186 -4.91 0.53 17.78
C SER A 186 -5.93 0.88 16.70
N GLU A 187 -5.50 0.95 15.43
CA GLU A 187 -6.32 1.43 14.34
C GLU A 187 -6.95 0.28 13.55
N PRO A 188 -8.23 0.38 13.19
CA PRO A 188 -8.92 -0.70 12.51
C PRO A 188 -8.31 -1.03 11.14
N GLU A 189 -7.73 -0.05 10.46
CA GLU A 189 -7.02 -0.24 9.18
C GLU A 189 -5.77 -1.12 9.37
N THR A 190 -5.01 -0.88 10.43
CA THR A 190 -3.85 -1.70 10.82
C THR A 190 -4.29 -3.14 11.15
N VAL A 191 -5.33 -3.27 11.99
CA VAL A 191 -5.88 -4.57 12.38
C VAL A 191 -6.39 -5.35 11.16
N ALA A 192 -6.97 -4.68 10.17
CA ALA A 192 -7.43 -5.30 8.93
C ALA A 192 -6.29 -5.98 8.17
N LEU A 193 -5.16 -5.29 7.96
CA LEU A 193 -3.99 -5.87 7.29
C LEU A 193 -3.32 -6.97 8.12
N VAL A 194 -3.20 -6.78 9.43
CA VAL A 194 -2.66 -7.80 10.34
C VAL A 194 -3.49 -9.08 10.26
N SER A 195 -4.82 -8.94 10.33
CA SER A 195 -5.75 -10.07 10.24
C SER A 195 -5.68 -10.77 8.87
N LEU A 196 -5.61 -9.98 7.79
CA LEU A 196 -5.44 -10.51 6.43
C LEU A 196 -4.17 -11.34 6.31
N CYS A 197 -3.02 -10.81 6.76
CA CYS A 197 -1.75 -11.52 6.68
C CYS A 197 -1.69 -12.77 7.58
N LYS A 198 -2.38 -12.76 8.72
CA LYS A 198 -2.46 -13.93 9.60
C LYS A 198 -3.40 -15.02 9.07
N LYS A 199 -4.43 -14.63 8.31
CA LYS A 199 -5.41 -15.54 7.72
C LYS A 199 -4.91 -16.19 6.43
N GLU A 200 -4.30 -15.38 5.56
CA GLU A 200 -3.83 -15.83 4.25
C GLU A 200 -2.35 -16.23 4.32
N ASN A 201 -1.94 -17.23 3.55
CA ASN A 201 -0.54 -17.65 3.50
C ASN A 201 0.29 -16.69 2.62
N ILE A 202 0.58 -15.48 3.13
CA ILE A 202 1.34 -14.48 2.40
C ILE A 202 2.82 -14.86 2.35
N HIS A 203 3.36 -15.00 1.15
CA HIS A 203 4.76 -15.32 0.91
C HIS A 203 5.66 -14.08 1.08
N HIS A 204 5.24 -12.94 0.52
CA HIS A 204 5.91 -11.65 0.68
C HIS A 204 4.94 -10.49 0.43
N VAL A 205 5.35 -9.30 0.85
CA VAL A 205 4.53 -8.09 0.74
C VAL A 205 5.25 -6.98 -0.02
N CYS A 206 4.46 -6.20 -0.77
CA CYS A 206 4.85 -4.94 -1.40
C CYS A 206 3.93 -3.83 -0.86
N ALA A 207 4.43 -3.01 0.06
CA ALA A 207 3.77 -1.79 0.51
C ALA A 207 4.07 -0.67 -0.48
N MET A 208 3.02 -0.12 -1.08
CA MET A 208 3.12 0.87 -2.15
C MET A 208 2.95 2.28 -1.58
N HIS A 209 4.00 3.07 -1.64
CA HIS A 209 4.11 4.44 -1.16
C HIS A 209 4.59 5.40 -2.26
N THR A 210 4.63 6.67 -2.00
CA THR A 210 5.32 7.71 -2.75
C THR A 210 6.13 8.56 -1.77
N GLN A 211 7.31 9.04 -2.10
CA GLN A 211 7.94 9.17 -3.41
C GLN A 211 9.46 8.98 -3.26
N GLY A 212 10.15 8.85 -4.40
CA GLY A 212 11.63 8.86 -4.40
C GLY A 212 12.26 7.85 -5.35
N GLU A 213 11.48 6.92 -5.92
CA GLU A 213 11.98 5.79 -6.72
C GLU A 213 12.98 4.95 -5.92
N VAL A 214 12.57 4.57 -4.71
CA VAL A 214 13.39 3.83 -3.74
C VAL A 214 12.66 2.58 -3.30
N ILE A 215 13.40 1.51 -3.07
CA ILE A 215 12.92 0.28 -2.45
C ILE A 215 13.57 0.14 -1.09
N TYR A 216 12.78 0.23 -0.04
CA TYR A 216 13.22 -0.11 1.31
C TYR A 216 13.00 -1.60 1.55
N TRP A 217 14.04 -2.28 1.94
CA TRP A 217 14.06 -3.72 2.15
C TRP A 217 14.68 -4.09 3.49
N GLY A 218 14.34 -5.28 3.99
CA GLY A 218 14.89 -5.77 5.25
C GLY A 218 14.35 -5.04 6.48
N TYR A 219 14.49 -5.69 7.60
CA TYR A 219 14.22 -5.13 8.92
C TYR A 219 15.02 -5.89 9.97
N LYS A 220 15.96 -5.19 10.64
CA LYS A 220 16.88 -5.81 11.59
C LYS A 220 17.59 -7.02 10.95
N GLU A 221 17.64 -8.15 11.62
CA GLU A 221 18.30 -9.37 11.17
C GLU A 221 17.33 -10.42 10.57
N HIS A 222 16.08 -10.03 10.33
CA HIS A 222 15.07 -10.93 9.80
C HIS A 222 15.20 -11.11 8.28
N CYS A 223 15.11 -12.36 7.82
CA CYS A 223 15.03 -12.75 6.40
C CYS A 223 16.08 -12.09 5.48
N VAL A 224 17.26 -11.71 6.01
CA VAL A 224 18.22 -10.79 5.35
C VAL A 224 18.64 -11.26 3.97
N SER A 225 19.04 -12.53 3.82
CA SER A 225 19.58 -13.03 2.55
C SER A 225 18.52 -13.03 1.44
N ARG A 226 17.33 -13.56 1.71
CA ARG A 226 16.24 -13.66 0.74
C ARG A 226 15.69 -12.27 0.38
N ASN A 227 15.42 -11.42 1.37
CA ASN A 227 15.02 -10.05 1.16
C ASN A 227 16.00 -9.29 0.27
N LYS A 228 17.31 -9.42 0.54
CA LYS A 228 18.35 -8.74 -0.22
C LYS A 228 18.40 -9.20 -1.69
N GLN A 229 18.27 -10.50 -1.93
CA GLN A 229 18.26 -11.05 -3.28
C GLN A 229 17.05 -10.55 -4.08
N MET A 230 15.85 -10.66 -3.50
CA MET A 230 14.62 -10.16 -4.12
C MET A 230 14.70 -8.65 -4.36
N ALA A 231 15.14 -7.86 -3.38
CA ALA A 231 15.30 -6.41 -3.52
C ALA A 231 16.21 -6.02 -4.68
N LYS A 232 17.34 -6.75 -4.87
CA LYS A 232 18.25 -6.51 -6.01
C LYS A 232 17.56 -6.78 -7.35
N ILE A 233 16.75 -7.83 -7.43
CA ILE A 233 15.98 -8.15 -8.64
C ILE A 233 14.98 -7.02 -8.92
N LEU A 234 14.21 -6.60 -7.90
CA LEU A 234 13.24 -5.52 -8.04
C LEU A 234 13.89 -4.18 -8.42
N ALA A 235 15.07 -3.88 -7.87
CA ALA A 235 15.83 -2.69 -8.26
C ALA A 235 16.33 -2.77 -9.70
N ALA A 236 16.80 -3.93 -10.16
CA ALA A 236 17.29 -4.12 -11.52
C ALA A 236 16.17 -3.95 -12.55
N THR A 237 14.93 -4.37 -12.24
CA THR A 237 13.78 -4.28 -13.14
C THR A 237 13.04 -2.94 -13.10
N SER A 238 13.36 -2.04 -12.17
CA SER A 238 12.75 -0.70 -12.08
C SER A 238 13.75 0.44 -12.27
N GLY A 239 15.01 0.19 -12.02
CA GLY A 239 16.01 1.25 -11.88
C GLY A 239 15.89 2.04 -10.57
N TYR A 240 15.07 1.56 -9.61
CA TYR A 240 14.90 2.20 -8.30
C TYR A 240 16.11 1.93 -7.40
N ALA A 241 16.45 2.91 -6.57
CA ALA A 241 17.54 2.77 -5.60
C ALA A 241 17.13 1.80 -4.47
N LEU A 242 18.11 1.05 -3.93
CA LEU A 242 17.92 0.29 -2.70
C LEU A 242 18.35 1.11 -1.50
N ASN A 243 17.52 1.14 -0.47
CA ASN A 243 17.85 1.84 0.76
C ASN A 243 17.31 1.11 2.00
N THR A 244 17.80 1.53 3.16
CA THR A 244 17.29 1.13 4.48
C THR A 244 16.66 2.35 5.15
N PRO A 245 15.48 2.22 5.78
CA PRO A 245 14.84 3.35 6.46
C PRO A 245 15.67 3.81 7.66
N VAL A 246 15.58 5.09 7.99
CA VAL A 246 16.27 5.75 9.10
C VAL A 246 15.31 6.66 9.89
N GLY A 247 15.69 7.00 11.13
CA GLY A 247 14.89 7.88 11.98
C GLY A 247 13.50 7.30 12.28
N ALA A 248 12.47 8.14 12.34
CA ALA A 248 11.09 7.71 12.60
C ALA A 248 10.45 6.89 11.46
N SER A 249 11.10 6.77 10.31
CA SER A 249 10.69 5.87 9.24
C SER A 249 11.08 4.40 9.51
N PHE A 250 11.81 4.12 10.61
CA PHE A 250 12.24 2.79 11.00
C PHE A 250 11.36 2.26 12.12
N GLY A 251 10.77 1.10 11.92
CA GLY A 251 9.83 0.49 12.88
C GLY A 251 8.41 1.07 12.78
N GLY A 252 7.45 0.35 13.33
CA GLY A 252 6.02 0.70 13.30
C GLY A 252 5.35 0.57 11.94
N GLY A 253 6.09 0.35 10.86
CA GLY A 253 5.57 0.20 9.51
C GLY A 253 5.09 -1.21 9.18
N PHE A 254 4.18 -1.31 8.20
CA PHE A 254 3.62 -2.58 7.75
C PHE A 254 4.69 -3.57 7.28
N LYS A 255 5.61 -3.14 6.43
CA LYS A 255 6.72 -3.98 5.94
C LYS A 255 7.58 -4.49 7.10
N ASP A 256 7.93 -3.62 8.05
CA ASP A 256 8.79 -3.98 9.18
C ASP A 256 8.11 -5.01 10.09
N TRP A 257 6.81 -4.81 10.36
CA TRP A 257 5.99 -5.78 11.09
C TRP A 257 5.92 -7.13 10.36
N PHE A 258 5.62 -7.13 9.06
CA PHE A 258 5.50 -8.37 8.30
C PHE A 258 6.80 -9.16 8.30
N VAL A 259 7.93 -8.49 8.04
CA VAL A 259 9.25 -9.12 8.01
C VAL A 259 9.64 -9.68 9.38
N SER A 260 9.38 -8.94 10.47
CA SER A 260 9.73 -9.39 11.83
C SER A 260 8.81 -10.49 12.35
N TYR A 261 7.51 -10.45 12.00
CA TYR A 261 6.53 -11.40 12.52
C TYR A 261 6.58 -12.75 11.80
N PHE A 262 6.74 -12.73 10.46
CA PHE A 262 6.68 -13.93 9.63
C PHE A 262 8.05 -14.47 9.21
N ASP A 263 9.13 -13.69 9.41
CA ASP A 263 10.46 -13.95 8.85
C ASP A 263 10.42 -14.22 7.33
N ARG A 264 9.60 -13.42 6.64
CA ARG A 264 9.35 -13.48 5.19
C ARG A 264 9.69 -12.15 4.52
N PRO A 265 10.00 -12.15 3.20
CA PRO A 265 10.36 -10.92 2.50
C PRO A 265 9.25 -9.86 2.51
N GLY A 266 9.65 -8.60 2.66
CA GLY A 266 8.76 -7.45 2.58
C GLY A 266 9.47 -6.23 2.06
N PHE A 267 8.76 -5.43 1.26
CA PHE A 267 9.29 -4.24 0.59
C PHE A 267 8.34 -3.07 0.78
N THR A 268 8.92 -1.89 1.06
CA THR A 268 8.25 -0.62 0.85
C THR A 268 8.82 -0.02 -0.44
N VAL A 269 7.95 0.24 -1.39
CA VAL A 269 8.32 0.81 -2.69
C VAL A 269 7.78 2.23 -2.77
N GLU A 270 8.67 3.19 -2.95
CA GLU A 270 8.40 4.62 -3.10
C GLU A 270 8.30 4.99 -4.58
N PHE A 271 7.09 5.05 -5.11
CA PHE A 271 6.83 5.27 -6.53
C PHE A 271 6.98 6.75 -6.91
N GLY A 272 7.55 7.00 -8.09
CA GLY A 272 7.63 8.32 -8.70
C GLY A 272 8.57 9.28 -7.99
N ARG A 273 8.70 10.48 -8.54
CA ARG A 273 9.55 11.56 -8.00
C ARG A 273 8.77 12.86 -7.92
N GLY A 274 9.10 13.67 -6.92
CA GLY A 274 8.52 14.99 -6.75
C GLY A 274 8.22 15.30 -5.29
N ARG A 275 7.05 15.87 -5.04
CA ARG A 275 6.55 16.20 -3.71
C ARG A 275 5.11 15.70 -3.58
N ASN A 276 4.80 15.02 -2.49
CA ASN A 276 3.43 14.55 -2.21
C ASN A 276 2.47 15.74 -1.96
N PRO A 277 1.20 15.61 -2.42
CA PRO A 277 0.70 14.57 -3.29
C PRO A 277 1.29 14.64 -4.70
N LEU A 278 1.68 13.49 -5.27
CA LEU A 278 2.06 13.45 -6.67
C LEU A 278 0.83 13.69 -7.56
N ASP A 279 1.04 14.42 -8.67
CA ASP A 279 -0.01 14.64 -9.66
C ASP A 279 -0.48 13.30 -10.26
N THR A 280 -1.77 13.01 -10.10
CA THR A 280 -2.39 11.78 -10.63
C THR A 280 -2.30 11.67 -12.14
N ALA A 281 -2.13 12.78 -12.87
CA ALA A 281 -1.83 12.77 -14.30
C ALA A 281 -0.57 11.94 -14.64
N LYS A 282 0.34 11.78 -13.69
CA LYS A 282 1.56 10.98 -13.85
C LYS A 282 1.40 9.50 -13.49
N ALA A 283 0.22 9.07 -13.04
CA ALA A 283 0.02 7.69 -12.58
C ALA A 283 0.40 6.66 -13.63
N LEU A 284 0.02 6.87 -14.90
CA LEU A 284 0.36 5.97 -15.99
C LEU A 284 1.87 5.93 -16.28
N GLU A 285 2.54 7.08 -16.30
CA GLU A 285 4.00 7.15 -16.50
C GLU A 285 4.74 6.40 -15.39
N ILE A 286 4.36 6.66 -14.13
CA ILE A 286 4.95 6.00 -12.96
C ILE A 286 4.69 4.49 -12.99
N TYR A 287 3.46 4.08 -13.32
CA TYR A 287 3.10 2.68 -13.47
C TYR A 287 3.95 1.99 -14.55
N LEU A 288 4.04 2.56 -15.76
CA LEU A 288 4.79 1.96 -16.86
C LEU A 288 6.27 1.78 -16.53
N LYS A 289 6.86 2.73 -15.80
CA LYS A 289 8.24 2.62 -15.32
C LYS A 289 8.43 1.47 -14.33
N ALA A 290 7.43 1.20 -13.49
CA ALA A 290 7.49 0.20 -12.44
C ALA A 290 6.89 -1.16 -12.84
N ARG A 291 6.29 -1.27 -14.02
CA ARG A 291 5.48 -2.42 -14.44
C ARG A 291 6.25 -3.73 -14.42
N GLU A 292 7.48 -3.73 -14.92
CA GLU A 292 8.33 -4.93 -14.89
C GLU A 292 8.64 -5.35 -13.44
N MET A 293 9.00 -4.41 -12.58
CA MET A 293 9.23 -4.67 -11.16
C MET A 293 8.00 -5.25 -10.48
N LEU A 294 6.81 -4.69 -10.72
CA LEU A 294 5.56 -5.18 -10.14
C LEU A 294 5.25 -6.60 -10.63
N THR A 295 5.46 -6.87 -11.93
CA THR A 295 5.26 -8.19 -12.53
C THR A 295 6.20 -9.22 -11.91
N VAL A 296 7.48 -8.89 -11.81
CA VAL A 296 8.48 -9.76 -11.19
C VAL A 296 8.17 -9.95 -9.70
N CYS A 297 7.79 -8.90 -8.98
CA CYS A 297 7.38 -9.00 -7.58
C CYS A 297 6.19 -9.96 -7.39
N ALA A 298 5.23 -9.96 -8.30
CA ALA A 298 4.05 -10.85 -8.20
C ALA A 298 4.38 -12.33 -8.27
N ILE A 299 5.49 -12.71 -8.93
CA ILE A 299 5.84 -14.10 -9.23
C ILE A 299 7.03 -14.66 -8.44
N LEU A 300 7.81 -13.80 -7.73
CA LEU A 300 8.92 -14.22 -6.87
C LEU A 300 8.41 -14.95 -5.63
#